data_21b77f39be2ef17b5ad46b718d14bec4
#
_entry.id   21b77f39be2ef17b5ad46b718d14bec4
#
_cell.length_a   1.000
_cell.length_b   1.000
_cell.length_c   1.000
_cell.angle_alpha   90.00
_cell.angle_beta   90.00
_cell.angle_gamma   90.00
#
_symmetry.space_group_name_H-M   'P 1'
#
loop_
_entity.id
_entity.type
_entity.pdbx_description
1 polymer ?
#
loop_
_entity_poly.entity_id
_entity_poly.type
_entity_poly.pdbx_seq_one_letter_code
_entity_poly.pdbx_strand_id
1 'polypeptide(L)'
;MNRLESLKSLYKPFRYTIRGNCTILETTSGNFVVKKKPKNKDLIQIFNYLKSRNFDYFPNIYSDTRDDTYVYEYIEEDNKVNPQKSEDLINIVALLHSKTSYSKEVTEEVYKEIYENIKNNILYLKNYYLKYYDLFLNDIYLSPSKYNFVRNYSKIMSSLNFSESELDNWYNLVKEKNNERISLIHNNLSLEHYIRNQKDYLISWDKAKFDTPIIDLVNLYRKDYWDLEFSTIYEKYLSINRLSEIEEKLFFILISLVPEIEFTNNEFESTKNMRKHLDYIFKTEKFLAPYYSANAEDE
;
A
#
# COMPACT_ATOMS: atom_id res chain seq x y z
N MET A 1 -1.54 27.26 25.44
CA MET A 1 -0.11 26.93 25.46
C MET A 1 0.21 26.17 24.15
N ASN A 2 1.22 26.60 23.42
CA ASN A 2 1.52 26.04 22.10
C ASN A 2 2.07 24.61 22.31
N ARG A 3 1.60 23.60 21.51
CA ARG A 3 1.98 22.18 21.59
C ARG A 3 3.51 21.95 21.68
N LEU A 4 4.28 22.75 20.95
CA LEU A 4 5.75 22.74 20.97
C LEU A 4 6.32 23.23 22.32
N GLU A 5 5.63 24.12 23.03
CA GLU A 5 6.09 24.67 24.31
C GLU A 5 5.92 23.63 25.44
N SER A 6 4.84 22.87 25.46
CA SER A 6 4.66 21.78 26.46
C SER A 6 5.68 20.67 26.27
N LEU A 7 5.98 20.28 25.04
CA LEU A 7 7.01 19.29 24.73
C LEU A 7 8.43 19.79 25.08
N LYS A 8 8.72 21.07 24.80
CA LYS A 8 10.00 21.70 25.16
C LYS A 8 10.22 21.76 26.68
N SER A 9 9.17 22.01 27.44
CA SER A 9 9.27 22.03 28.90
C SER A 9 9.50 20.65 29.51
N LEU A 10 8.89 19.60 28.91
CA LEU A 10 8.96 18.23 29.41
C LEU A 10 10.27 17.54 29.04
N TYR A 11 10.69 17.64 27.76
CA TYR A 11 11.83 16.90 27.22
C TYR A 11 13.10 17.73 27.08
N LYS A 12 13.04 19.06 27.26
CA LYS A 12 14.17 20.03 27.19
C LYS A 12 15.12 19.73 25.99
N PRO A 13 14.59 19.66 24.76
CA PRO A 13 15.41 19.35 23.60
C PRO A 13 16.36 20.51 23.32
N PHE A 14 17.61 20.19 22.99
CA PHE A 14 18.56 21.20 22.51
C PHE A 14 18.39 21.44 21.00
N ARG A 15 17.76 20.49 20.26
CA ARG A 15 17.39 20.62 18.85
C ARG A 15 16.08 19.92 18.56
N TYR A 16 15.33 20.43 17.58
CA TYR A 16 14.16 19.73 17.03
C TYR A 16 14.10 19.88 15.51
N THR A 17 13.64 18.85 14.83
CA THR A 17 13.47 18.81 13.37
C THR A 17 12.05 18.37 13.03
N ILE A 18 11.35 19.13 12.18
CA ILE A 18 10.02 18.77 11.71
C ILE A 18 10.16 18.05 10.38
N ARG A 19 9.61 16.83 10.30
CA ARG A 19 9.52 16.04 9.06
C ARG A 19 8.07 15.60 8.83
N GLY A 20 7.40 16.24 7.86
CA GLY A 20 5.97 15.97 7.60
C GLY A 20 5.13 16.14 8.87
N ASN A 21 4.46 15.06 9.29
CA ASN A 21 3.57 15.06 10.46
C ASN A 21 4.27 14.72 11.80
N CYS A 22 5.58 14.52 11.80
CA CYS A 22 6.33 14.19 13.00
C CYS A 22 7.36 15.26 13.36
N THR A 23 7.67 15.35 14.65
CA THR A 23 8.72 16.20 15.20
C THR A 23 9.75 15.32 15.87
N ILE A 24 10.99 15.37 15.42
CA ILE A 24 12.12 14.69 16.07
C ILE A 24 12.68 15.63 17.10
N LEU A 25 12.82 15.15 18.35
CA LEU A 25 13.41 15.87 19.48
C LEU A 25 14.76 15.25 19.80
N GLU A 26 15.82 16.06 19.78
CA GLU A 26 17.16 15.67 20.22
C GLU A 26 17.38 16.20 21.64
N THR A 27 17.56 15.28 22.59
CA THR A 27 17.72 15.62 24.00
C THR A 27 18.96 14.96 24.60
N THR A 28 19.39 15.42 25.77
CA THR A 28 20.51 14.81 26.49
C THR A 28 20.23 13.37 26.95
N SER A 29 18.94 12.98 27.02
CA SER A 29 18.51 11.64 27.44
C SER A 29 18.22 10.69 26.27
N GLY A 30 18.48 11.14 25.02
CA GLY A 30 18.21 10.40 23.79
C GLY A 30 17.30 11.17 22.83
N ASN A 31 17.02 10.56 21.69
CA ASN A 31 16.19 11.12 20.65
C ASN A 31 14.77 10.54 20.71
N PHE A 32 13.77 11.36 20.41
CA PHE A 32 12.37 10.98 20.45
C PHE A 32 11.64 11.44 19.19
N VAL A 33 10.61 10.72 18.80
CA VAL A 33 9.70 11.11 17.72
C VAL A 33 8.33 11.41 18.30
N VAL A 34 7.85 12.62 18.06
CA VAL A 34 6.52 13.07 18.49
C VAL A 34 5.59 13.12 17.30
N LYS A 35 4.46 12.41 17.40
CA LYS A 35 3.39 12.38 16.41
C LYS A 35 2.04 12.72 17.01
N LYS A 36 1.18 13.37 16.23
CA LYS A 36 -0.21 13.59 16.62
C LYS A 36 -0.96 12.23 16.68
N LYS A 37 -1.78 12.05 17.70
CA LYS A 37 -2.68 10.87 17.80
C LYS A 37 -3.62 10.83 16.60
N PRO A 38 -3.81 9.67 15.95
CA PRO A 38 -4.82 9.53 14.91
C PRO A 38 -6.20 9.68 15.53
N LYS A 39 -7.11 10.33 14.80
CA LYS A 39 -8.50 10.44 15.24
C LYS A 39 -9.15 9.05 15.30
N ASN A 40 -9.92 8.79 16.36
CA ASN A 40 -10.71 7.56 16.54
C ASN A 40 -9.90 6.24 16.54
N LYS A 41 -8.60 6.29 16.89
CA LYS A 41 -7.76 5.09 16.96
C LYS A 41 -6.79 5.18 18.13
N ASP A 42 -6.78 4.15 18.96
CA ASP A 42 -5.82 3.98 20.05
C ASP A 42 -4.70 3.00 19.64
N LEU A 43 -3.52 3.54 19.33
CA LEU A 43 -2.37 2.72 18.93
C LEU A 43 -1.81 1.91 20.11
N ILE A 44 -2.05 2.30 21.34
CA ILE A 44 -1.62 1.52 22.52
C ILE A 44 -2.37 0.19 22.56
N GLN A 45 -3.69 0.22 22.30
CA GLN A 45 -4.47 -1.01 22.21
C GLN A 45 -3.99 -1.91 21.08
N ILE A 46 -3.70 -1.34 19.90
CA ILE A 46 -3.15 -2.09 18.75
C ILE A 46 -1.81 -2.72 19.11
N PHE A 47 -0.90 -1.99 19.74
CA PHE A 47 0.42 -2.51 20.10
C PHE A 47 0.34 -3.56 21.23
N ASN A 48 -0.58 -3.40 22.17
CA ASN A 48 -0.84 -4.44 23.19
C ASN A 48 -1.41 -5.72 22.55
N TYR A 49 -2.31 -5.59 21.59
CA TYR A 49 -2.81 -6.74 20.81
C TYR A 49 -1.66 -7.42 20.05
N LEU A 50 -0.80 -6.66 19.35
CA LEU A 50 0.35 -7.21 18.64
C LEU A 50 1.32 -7.94 19.59
N LYS A 51 1.63 -7.36 20.73
CA LYS A 51 2.45 -8.02 21.77
C LYS A 51 1.84 -9.34 22.23
N SER A 52 0.52 -9.40 22.43
CA SER A 52 -0.17 -10.64 22.81
C SER A 52 -0.07 -11.74 21.74
N ARG A 53 0.20 -11.36 20.48
CA ARG A 53 0.46 -12.25 19.35
C ARG A 53 1.95 -12.53 19.10
N ASN A 54 2.84 -12.15 20.03
CA ASN A 54 4.29 -12.24 19.89
C ASN A 54 4.81 -11.51 18.64
N PHE A 55 4.24 -10.34 18.37
CA PHE A 55 4.69 -9.44 17.31
C PHE A 55 5.10 -8.11 17.92
N ASP A 56 6.39 -7.79 17.90
CA ASP A 56 6.99 -6.62 18.57
C ASP A 56 7.82 -5.73 17.61
N TYR A 57 7.56 -5.82 16.31
CA TYR A 57 8.26 -5.07 15.26
C TYR A 57 7.70 -3.64 15.09
N PHE A 58 7.53 -2.91 16.17
CA PHE A 58 7.06 -1.53 16.18
C PHE A 58 7.79 -0.71 17.25
N PRO A 59 7.90 0.63 17.10
CA PRO A 59 8.54 1.51 18.07
C PRO A 59 7.79 1.52 19.40
N ASN A 60 8.53 1.59 20.51
CA ASN A 60 7.91 1.77 21.81
C ASN A 60 7.28 3.16 21.95
N ILE A 61 6.13 3.23 22.61
CA ILE A 61 5.52 4.48 23.04
C ILE A 61 5.97 4.75 24.47
N TYR A 62 6.71 5.85 24.69
CA TYR A 62 7.26 6.17 26.01
C TYR A 62 6.28 6.91 26.91
N SER A 63 5.39 7.69 26.34
CA SER A 63 4.35 8.35 27.15
C SER A 63 3.04 8.43 26.39
N ASP A 64 1.98 8.04 27.07
CA ASP A 64 0.64 8.47 26.78
C ASP A 64 0.46 9.82 27.44
N THR A 65 0.96 10.86 26.80
CA THR A 65 0.72 12.22 27.27
C THR A 65 -0.79 12.47 27.20
N ARG A 66 -1.35 13.11 28.21
CA ARG A 66 -2.75 13.60 28.22
C ARG A 66 -3.04 14.52 27.03
N ASP A 67 -1.99 14.92 26.33
CA ASP A 67 -2.02 15.69 25.08
C ASP A 67 -2.33 14.79 23.88
N ASP A 68 -2.82 15.37 22.80
CA ASP A 68 -3.18 14.76 21.50
C ASP A 68 -1.96 14.15 20.74
N THR A 69 -0.93 13.68 21.47
CA THR A 69 0.31 13.18 20.86
C THR A 69 0.82 11.91 21.49
N TYR A 70 1.46 11.07 20.66
CA TYR A 70 2.32 9.98 21.11
C TYR A 70 3.79 10.39 21.01
N VAL A 71 4.59 9.93 21.98
CA VAL A 71 6.05 10.05 21.96
C VAL A 71 6.65 8.66 21.79
N TYR A 72 7.35 8.47 20.68
CA TYR A 72 8.00 7.21 20.33
C TYR A 72 9.49 7.27 20.55
N GLU A 73 10.12 6.12 20.73
CA GLU A 73 11.56 5.99 20.58
C GLU A 73 11.98 6.41 19.17
N TYR A 74 13.11 7.08 19.06
CA TYR A 74 13.75 7.35 17.78
C TYR A 74 14.62 6.14 17.41
N ILE A 75 14.39 5.61 16.24
CA ILE A 75 15.15 4.48 15.71
C ILE A 75 16.06 5.03 14.61
N GLU A 76 17.37 4.86 14.81
CA GLU A 76 18.36 5.18 13.80
C GLU A 76 18.40 4.05 12.77
N GLU A 77 18.39 4.39 11.48
CA GLU A 77 18.38 3.42 10.41
C GLU A 77 19.81 2.98 10.06
N ASP A 78 20.05 1.67 10.04
CA ASP A 78 21.26 1.11 9.45
C ASP A 78 21.19 1.20 7.92
N ASN A 79 22.26 1.69 7.28
CA ASN A 79 22.33 1.83 5.83
C ASN A 79 22.33 0.45 5.14
N LYS A 80 21.17 0.01 4.67
CA LYS A 80 20.99 -1.21 3.88
C LYS A 80 20.63 -0.93 2.43
N VAL A 81 21.03 -1.84 1.56
CA VAL A 81 20.67 -1.81 0.14
C VAL A 81 19.18 -2.14 -0.04
N ASN A 82 18.49 -1.45 -0.94
CA ASN A 82 17.04 -1.60 -1.18
C ASN A 82 16.54 -3.05 -1.37
N PRO A 83 17.23 -3.95 -2.12
CA PRO A 83 16.75 -5.33 -2.25
C PRO A 83 16.65 -6.07 -0.91
N GLN A 84 17.64 -5.94 -0.04
CA GLN A 84 17.60 -6.56 1.29
C GLN A 84 16.53 -5.95 2.17
N LYS A 85 16.33 -4.64 2.06
CA LYS A 85 15.30 -3.90 2.79
C LYS A 85 13.89 -4.39 2.42
N SER A 86 13.63 -4.65 1.14
CA SER A 86 12.34 -5.12 0.66
C SER A 86 12.01 -6.55 1.11
N GLU A 87 13.03 -7.42 1.13
CA GLU A 87 12.87 -8.79 1.61
C GLU A 87 12.63 -8.86 3.12
N ASP A 88 13.36 -8.07 3.91
CA ASP A 88 13.18 -7.97 5.35
C ASP A 88 11.76 -7.41 5.67
N LEU A 89 11.33 -6.36 4.96
CA LEU A 89 9.99 -5.79 5.09
C LEU A 89 8.91 -6.84 4.85
N ILE A 90 8.97 -7.57 3.74
CA ILE A 90 7.91 -8.52 3.38
C ILE A 90 7.84 -9.70 4.35
N ASN A 91 8.97 -10.14 4.90
CA ASN A 91 9.01 -11.16 5.93
C ASN A 91 8.24 -10.73 7.18
N ILE A 92 8.44 -9.48 7.63
CA ILE A 92 7.72 -8.95 8.79
C ILE A 92 6.23 -8.80 8.51
N VAL A 93 5.86 -8.32 7.32
CA VAL A 93 4.45 -8.16 6.92
C VAL A 93 3.75 -9.50 6.82
N ALA A 94 4.39 -10.50 6.22
CA ALA A 94 3.85 -11.85 6.17
C ALA A 94 3.68 -12.45 7.58
N LEU A 95 4.63 -12.20 8.48
CA LEU A 95 4.55 -12.60 9.88
C LEU A 95 3.42 -11.86 10.62
N LEU A 96 3.25 -10.55 10.40
CA LEU A 96 2.15 -9.76 10.95
C LEU A 96 0.81 -10.39 10.58
N HIS A 97 0.60 -10.62 9.29
CA HIS A 97 -0.64 -11.19 8.77
C HIS A 97 -0.87 -12.61 9.30
N SER A 98 0.14 -13.48 9.26
CA SER A 98 0.03 -14.85 9.76
C SER A 98 -0.34 -14.92 11.24
N LYS A 99 0.24 -14.05 12.09
CA LYS A 99 -0.02 -14.04 13.53
C LYS A 99 -1.37 -13.40 13.92
N THR A 100 -1.93 -12.57 13.08
CA THR A 100 -3.15 -11.80 13.39
C THR A 100 -4.37 -12.23 12.57
N SER A 101 -4.21 -13.18 11.65
CA SER A 101 -5.31 -13.69 10.82
C SER A 101 -6.35 -14.46 11.62
N TYR A 102 -7.60 -14.24 11.26
CA TYR A 102 -8.74 -15.03 11.70
C TYR A 102 -9.85 -15.01 10.64
N SER A 103 -10.74 -16.00 10.70
CA SER A 103 -11.92 -16.05 9.85
C SER A 103 -13.02 -15.21 10.45
N LYS A 104 -13.62 -14.32 9.67
CA LYS A 104 -14.78 -13.50 10.02
C LYS A 104 -15.97 -13.93 9.18
N GLU A 105 -17.11 -14.13 9.82
CA GLU A 105 -18.37 -14.33 9.10
C GLU A 105 -18.76 -13.04 8.37
N VAL A 106 -19.15 -13.19 7.11
CA VAL A 106 -19.62 -12.11 6.24
C VAL A 106 -20.89 -12.56 5.53
N THR A 107 -21.70 -11.60 5.13
CA THR A 107 -22.88 -11.83 4.32
C THR A 107 -22.55 -11.68 2.83
N GLU A 108 -23.44 -12.19 1.98
CA GLU A 108 -23.32 -12.05 0.52
C GLU A 108 -23.23 -10.56 0.10
N GLU A 109 -23.91 -9.67 0.83
CA GLU A 109 -23.90 -8.24 0.56
C GLU A 109 -22.51 -7.63 0.63
N VAL A 110 -21.61 -8.15 1.51
CA VAL A 110 -20.24 -7.65 1.63
C VAL A 110 -19.46 -7.89 0.35
N TYR A 111 -19.52 -9.10 -0.19
CA TYR A 111 -18.85 -9.43 -1.45
C TYR A 111 -19.45 -8.70 -2.64
N LYS A 112 -20.77 -8.53 -2.65
CA LYS A 112 -21.47 -7.76 -3.66
C LYS A 112 -21.05 -6.28 -3.62
N GLU A 113 -20.93 -5.69 -2.43
CA GLU A 113 -20.45 -4.31 -2.26
C GLU A 113 -19.01 -4.15 -2.78
N ILE A 114 -18.12 -5.08 -2.47
CA ILE A 114 -16.74 -5.06 -2.98
C ILE A 114 -16.76 -5.13 -4.51
N TYR A 115 -17.52 -6.06 -5.09
CA TYR A 115 -17.66 -6.22 -6.54
C TYR A 115 -18.17 -4.93 -7.20
N GLU A 116 -19.27 -4.37 -6.70
CA GLU A 116 -19.87 -3.16 -7.27
C GLU A 116 -18.92 -1.96 -7.16
N ASN A 117 -18.24 -1.79 -6.04
CA ASN A 117 -17.26 -0.71 -5.85
C ASN A 117 -16.10 -0.81 -6.84
N ILE A 118 -15.55 -2.00 -7.04
CA ILE A 118 -14.45 -2.20 -8.02
C ILE A 118 -14.97 -2.00 -9.44
N LYS A 119 -16.14 -2.53 -9.77
CA LYS A 119 -16.76 -2.39 -11.10
C LYS A 119 -17.04 -0.93 -11.45
N ASN A 120 -17.59 -0.17 -10.50
CA ASN A 120 -17.82 1.26 -10.67
C ASN A 120 -16.52 2.03 -10.86
N ASN A 121 -15.45 1.64 -10.15
CA ASN A 121 -14.13 2.24 -10.34
C ASN A 121 -13.54 1.91 -11.73
N ILE A 122 -13.69 0.68 -12.22
CA ILE A 122 -13.28 0.31 -13.58
C ILE A 122 -14.02 1.14 -14.62
N LEU A 123 -15.34 1.26 -14.49
CA LEU A 123 -16.17 2.07 -15.39
C LEU A 123 -15.75 3.54 -15.36
N TYR A 124 -15.52 4.08 -14.18
CA TYR A 124 -15.01 5.44 -14.01
C TYR A 124 -13.67 5.63 -14.74
N LEU A 125 -12.70 4.73 -14.54
CA LEU A 125 -11.39 4.81 -15.18
C LEU A 125 -11.48 4.68 -16.71
N LYS A 126 -12.33 3.78 -17.22
CA LYS A 126 -12.56 3.66 -18.67
C LYS A 126 -13.10 4.97 -19.27
N ASN A 127 -14.09 5.58 -18.62
CA ASN A 127 -14.66 6.86 -19.05
C ASN A 127 -13.64 8.01 -18.93
N TYR A 128 -12.84 8.02 -17.87
CA TYR A 128 -11.77 8.99 -17.67
C TYR A 128 -10.75 8.94 -18.82
N TYR A 129 -10.26 7.76 -19.16
CA TYR A 129 -9.29 7.60 -20.24
C TYR A 129 -9.88 7.84 -21.63
N LEU A 130 -11.13 7.43 -21.86
CA LEU A 130 -11.82 7.70 -23.12
C LEU A 130 -11.96 9.22 -23.36
N LYS A 131 -12.34 9.97 -22.32
CA LYS A 131 -12.45 11.44 -22.40
C LYS A 131 -11.12 12.09 -22.82
N TYR A 132 -9.99 11.66 -22.24
CA TYR A 132 -8.68 12.20 -22.64
C TYR A 132 -8.26 11.74 -24.03
N TYR A 133 -8.60 10.52 -24.41
CA TYR A 133 -8.33 10.00 -25.74
C TYR A 133 -9.04 10.84 -26.80
N ASP A 134 -10.35 11.07 -26.64
CA ASP A 134 -11.13 11.90 -27.57
C ASP A 134 -10.64 13.35 -27.58
N LEU A 135 -10.28 13.89 -26.42
CA LEU A 135 -9.74 15.25 -26.34
C LEU A 135 -8.44 15.39 -27.14
N PHE A 136 -7.52 14.45 -26.98
CA PHE A 136 -6.21 14.52 -27.62
C PHE A 136 -6.24 14.21 -29.12
N LEU A 137 -7.18 13.37 -29.57
CA LEU A 137 -7.35 13.10 -31.02
C LEU A 137 -7.76 14.36 -31.81
N ASN A 138 -8.35 15.35 -31.15
CA ASN A 138 -8.74 16.61 -31.78
C ASN A 138 -7.61 17.66 -31.81
N ASP A 139 -6.47 17.38 -31.17
CA ASP A 139 -5.31 18.28 -31.21
C ASP A 139 -4.60 18.20 -32.60
N ILE A 140 -4.30 19.36 -33.19
CA ILE A 140 -3.55 19.42 -34.46
C ILE A 140 -2.12 18.90 -34.27
N TYR A 141 -1.52 19.21 -33.11
CA TYR A 141 -0.19 18.77 -32.73
C TYR A 141 -0.20 18.16 -31.34
N LEU A 142 0.17 16.89 -31.24
CA LEU A 142 0.28 16.20 -29.97
C LEU A 142 1.61 16.54 -29.30
N SER A 143 1.54 16.97 -28.05
CA SER A 143 2.72 17.04 -27.19
C SER A 143 3.25 15.63 -26.86
N PRO A 144 4.50 15.48 -26.42
CA PRO A 144 5.10 14.17 -26.12
C PRO A 144 4.28 13.31 -25.16
N SER A 145 3.68 13.89 -24.10
CA SER A 145 2.84 13.17 -23.16
C SER A 145 1.55 12.68 -23.83
N LYS A 146 0.86 13.54 -24.58
CA LYS A 146 -0.38 13.21 -25.30
C LYS A 146 -0.14 12.17 -26.39
N TYR A 147 0.95 12.29 -27.14
CA TYR A 147 1.34 11.30 -28.15
C TYR A 147 1.57 9.91 -27.51
N ASN A 148 2.32 9.86 -26.41
CA ASN A 148 2.56 8.61 -25.70
C ASN A 148 1.26 8.00 -25.16
N PHE A 149 0.34 8.82 -24.67
CA PHE A 149 -0.97 8.37 -24.20
C PHE A 149 -1.80 7.79 -25.34
N VAL A 150 -2.01 8.54 -26.43
CA VAL A 150 -2.83 8.09 -27.58
C VAL A 150 -2.27 6.80 -28.18
N ARG A 151 -0.95 6.71 -28.35
CA ARG A 151 -0.27 5.52 -28.88
C ARG A 151 -0.48 4.28 -28.00
N ASN A 152 -0.57 4.44 -26.68
CA ASN A 152 -0.66 3.34 -25.72
C ASN A 152 -2.05 3.19 -25.10
N TYR A 153 -3.05 3.92 -25.60
CA TYR A 153 -4.42 3.87 -25.08
C TYR A 153 -4.98 2.44 -25.04
N SER A 154 -4.75 1.67 -26.10
CA SER A 154 -5.20 0.26 -26.16
C SER A 154 -4.63 -0.61 -25.03
N LYS A 155 -3.38 -0.38 -24.61
CA LYS A 155 -2.78 -1.10 -23.47
C LYS A 155 -3.46 -0.77 -22.15
N ILE A 156 -3.76 0.51 -21.93
CA ILE A 156 -4.49 0.98 -20.76
C ILE A 156 -5.87 0.30 -20.70
N MET A 157 -6.59 0.33 -21.83
CA MET A 157 -7.92 -0.30 -21.93
C MET A 157 -7.86 -1.82 -21.78
N SER A 158 -6.83 -2.48 -22.31
CA SER A 158 -6.64 -3.93 -22.14
C SER A 158 -6.44 -4.30 -20.68
N SER A 159 -5.66 -3.54 -19.91
CA SER A 159 -5.49 -3.77 -18.48
C SER A 159 -6.81 -3.61 -17.70
N LEU A 160 -7.62 -2.60 -18.03
CA LEU A 160 -8.93 -2.39 -17.41
C LEU A 160 -9.95 -3.48 -17.82
N ASN A 161 -9.93 -3.94 -19.07
CA ASN A 161 -10.78 -5.04 -19.53
C ASN A 161 -10.39 -6.36 -18.86
N PHE A 162 -9.10 -6.62 -18.70
CA PHE A 162 -8.61 -7.76 -17.91
C PHE A 162 -9.14 -7.71 -16.49
N SER A 163 -9.00 -6.56 -15.81
CA SER A 163 -9.52 -6.39 -14.45
C SER A 163 -11.03 -6.61 -14.35
N GLU A 164 -11.81 -6.17 -15.34
CA GLU A 164 -13.25 -6.37 -15.38
C GLU A 164 -13.62 -7.85 -15.55
N SER A 165 -13.00 -8.54 -16.50
CA SER A 165 -13.23 -9.97 -16.72
C SER A 165 -12.86 -10.81 -15.50
N GLU A 166 -11.70 -10.54 -14.89
CA GLU A 166 -11.26 -11.23 -13.69
C GLU A 166 -12.12 -10.88 -12.46
N LEU A 167 -12.70 -9.69 -12.40
CA LEU A 167 -13.63 -9.31 -11.35
C LEU A 167 -14.93 -10.13 -11.43
N ASP A 168 -15.48 -10.34 -12.62
CA ASP A 168 -16.65 -11.19 -12.83
C ASP A 168 -16.35 -12.64 -12.43
N ASN A 169 -15.17 -13.16 -12.80
CA ASN A 169 -14.70 -14.48 -12.38
C ASN A 169 -14.55 -14.57 -10.85
N TRP A 170 -13.93 -13.56 -10.22
CA TRP A 170 -13.79 -13.50 -8.77
C TRP A 170 -15.13 -13.50 -8.06
N TYR A 171 -16.09 -12.71 -8.53
CA TYR A 171 -17.42 -12.64 -7.90
C TYR A 171 -18.13 -13.99 -7.96
N ASN A 172 -18.01 -14.74 -9.05
CA ASN A 172 -18.55 -16.07 -9.14
C ASN A 172 -17.97 -17.07 -8.12
N LEU A 173 -16.71 -16.86 -7.69
CA LEU A 173 -16.06 -17.69 -6.65
C LEU A 173 -16.50 -17.31 -5.22
N VAL A 174 -16.90 -16.06 -4.99
CA VAL A 174 -17.17 -15.56 -3.64
C VAL A 174 -18.65 -15.41 -3.29
N LYS A 175 -19.55 -15.30 -4.27
CA LYS A 175 -20.98 -14.99 -4.06
C LYS A 175 -21.69 -15.94 -3.09
N GLU A 176 -21.21 -17.20 -2.95
CA GLU A 176 -21.76 -18.20 -2.03
C GLU A 176 -20.91 -18.38 -0.76
N LYS A 177 -19.86 -17.58 -0.59
CA LYS A 177 -19.01 -17.65 0.60
C LYS A 177 -19.60 -16.82 1.73
N ASN A 178 -19.52 -17.34 2.94
CA ASN A 178 -20.03 -16.71 4.16
C ASN A 178 -18.92 -16.37 5.16
N ASN A 179 -17.67 -16.46 4.74
CA ASN A 179 -16.53 -16.14 5.58
C ASN A 179 -15.41 -15.49 4.79
N GLU A 180 -14.70 -14.61 5.43
CA GLU A 180 -13.54 -13.89 4.91
C GLU A 180 -12.38 -14.03 5.89
N ARG A 181 -11.16 -14.17 5.38
CA ARG A 181 -9.96 -14.06 6.20
C ARG A 181 -9.58 -12.59 6.34
N ILE A 182 -9.53 -12.11 7.56
CA ILE A 182 -9.01 -10.78 7.88
C ILE A 182 -7.80 -10.88 8.81
N SER A 183 -6.95 -9.88 8.78
CA SER A 183 -5.79 -9.72 9.65
C SER A 183 -5.63 -8.26 10.04
N LEU A 184 -4.82 -7.99 11.04
CA LEU A 184 -4.38 -6.62 11.30
C LEU A 184 -3.41 -6.23 10.20
N ILE A 185 -3.80 -5.30 9.35
CA ILE A 185 -2.97 -4.74 8.28
C ILE A 185 -2.37 -3.40 8.70
N HIS A 186 -1.19 -3.10 8.20
CA HIS A 186 -0.53 -1.81 8.40
C HIS A 186 -1.24 -0.67 7.66
N ASN A 187 -1.81 -0.98 6.49
CA ASN A 187 -2.60 -0.09 5.62
C ASN A 187 -1.89 1.21 5.20
N ASN A 188 -0.56 1.25 5.31
CA ASN A 188 0.30 2.34 4.85
C ASN A 188 1.68 1.80 4.49
N LEU A 189 1.73 0.57 3.95
CA LEU A 189 2.97 -0.13 3.70
C LEU A 189 3.79 0.54 2.59
N SER A 190 5.07 0.71 2.84
CA SER A 190 6.09 1.16 1.88
C SER A 190 7.48 0.92 2.45
N LEU A 191 8.51 0.95 1.58
CA LEU A 191 9.91 0.84 2.00
C LEU A 191 10.34 1.94 2.98
N GLU A 192 9.74 3.13 2.90
CA GLU A 192 10.01 4.25 3.81
C GLU A 192 9.51 4.02 5.24
N HIS A 193 8.56 3.10 5.42
CA HIS A 193 7.99 2.78 6.72
C HIS A 193 8.63 1.57 7.40
N TYR A 194 9.69 1.04 6.80
CA TYR A 194 10.53 0.00 7.39
C TYR A 194 11.89 0.57 7.79
N ILE A 195 12.29 0.31 9.03
CA ILE A 195 13.60 0.69 9.58
C ILE A 195 14.28 -0.55 10.14
N ARG A 196 15.53 -0.75 9.79
CA ARG A 196 16.42 -1.76 10.38
C ARG A 196 17.41 -1.08 11.30
N ASN A 197 17.54 -1.63 12.50
CA ASN A 197 18.60 -1.34 13.44
C ASN A 197 19.02 -2.68 14.08
N GLN A 198 19.10 -2.80 15.39
CA GLN A 198 19.33 -4.09 16.07
C GLN A 198 18.24 -5.12 15.78
N LYS A 199 17.02 -4.67 15.55
CA LYS A 199 15.88 -5.45 15.04
C LYS A 199 15.16 -4.67 13.95
N ASP A 200 14.16 -5.29 13.37
CA ASP A 200 13.31 -4.70 12.34
C ASP A 200 12.16 -3.91 12.98
N TYR A 201 11.76 -2.83 12.34
CA TYR A 201 10.66 -1.99 12.79
C TYR A 201 9.76 -1.58 11.64
N LEU A 202 8.44 -1.70 11.87
CA LEU A 202 7.42 -1.02 11.07
C LEU A 202 6.99 0.24 11.81
N ILE A 203 7.04 1.38 11.13
CA ILE A 203 6.63 2.69 11.66
C ILE A 203 5.36 3.18 10.96
N SER A 204 4.74 4.26 11.48
CA SER A 204 3.56 4.89 10.84
C SER A 204 2.29 4.03 10.82
N TRP A 205 1.94 3.46 11.96
CA TRP A 205 0.75 2.63 12.20
C TRP A 205 -0.58 3.39 12.23
N ASP A 206 -0.56 4.68 11.89
CA ASP A 206 -1.74 5.57 12.01
C ASP A 206 -2.95 5.07 11.21
N LYS A 207 -2.72 4.31 10.13
CA LYS A 207 -3.76 3.75 9.25
C LYS A 207 -4.09 2.28 9.53
N ALA A 208 -3.38 1.61 10.45
CA ALA A 208 -3.59 0.19 10.72
C ALA A 208 -5.06 -0.13 11.05
N LYS A 209 -5.58 -1.22 10.52
CA LYS A 209 -6.96 -1.69 10.71
C LYS A 209 -7.04 -3.20 10.50
N PHE A 210 -8.16 -3.81 10.89
CA PHE A 210 -8.46 -5.18 10.49
C PHE A 210 -9.11 -5.17 9.11
N ASP A 211 -8.51 -5.90 8.16
CA ASP A 211 -8.97 -6.01 6.79
C ASP A 211 -8.31 -7.22 6.11
N THR A 212 -8.63 -7.49 4.84
CA THR A 212 -7.96 -8.53 4.08
C THR A 212 -6.47 -8.22 3.91
N PRO A 213 -5.57 -9.21 4.12
CA PRO A 213 -4.11 -9.00 4.08
C PRO A 213 -3.60 -8.50 2.72
N ILE A 214 -4.32 -8.75 1.64
CA ILE A 214 -3.90 -8.33 0.29
C ILE A 214 -3.80 -6.81 0.13
N ILE A 215 -4.52 -6.04 0.94
CA ILE A 215 -4.49 -4.57 0.86
C ILE A 215 -3.09 -4.02 1.15
N ASP A 216 -2.35 -4.63 2.07
CA ASP A 216 -0.97 -4.23 2.32
C ASP A 216 -0.05 -4.54 1.13
N LEU A 217 -0.25 -5.68 0.46
CA LEU A 217 0.48 -6.02 -0.77
C LEU A 217 0.17 -5.05 -1.91
N VAL A 218 -1.12 -4.70 -2.09
CA VAL A 218 -1.56 -3.70 -3.09
C VAL A 218 -0.91 -2.35 -2.80
N ASN A 219 -0.90 -1.92 -1.53
CA ASN A 219 -0.29 -0.64 -1.13
C ASN A 219 1.21 -0.63 -1.39
N LEU A 220 1.91 -1.71 -1.03
CA LEU A 220 3.35 -1.85 -1.29
C LEU A 220 3.63 -1.83 -2.78
N TYR A 221 2.90 -2.65 -3.57
CA TYR A 221 3.05 -2.70 -5.01
C TYR A 221 2.87 -1.33 -5.65
N ARG A 222 1.77 -0.65 -5.38
CA ARG A 222 1.45 0.66 -5.99
C ARG A 222 2.43 1.76 -5.65
N LYS A 223 3.02 1.73 -4.45
CA LYS A 223 3.99 2.75 -4.03
C LYS A 223 5.41 2.49 -4.54
N ASP A 224 5.85 1.26 -4.43
CA ASP A 224 7.27 0.91 -4.53
C ASP A 224 7.57 -0.04 -5.71
N TYR A 225 6.59 -0.32 -6.61
CA TYR A 225 6.75 -1.24 -7.75
C TYR A 225 7.99 -0.96 -8.60
N TRP A 226 8.42 0.29 -8.63
CA TRP A 226 9.58 0.72 -9.41
C TRP A 226 10.89 0.16 -8.86
N ASP A 227 11.02 0.18 -7.53
CA ASP A 227 12.23 -0.19 -6.81
C ASP A 227 12.25 -1.68 -6.39
N LEU A 228 11.17 -2.43 -6.68
CA LEU A 228 10.98 -3.79 -6.22
C LEU A 228 11.05 -4.80 -7.37
N GLU A 229 11.77 -5.90 -7.15
CA GLU A 229 11.54 -7.16 -7.89
C GLU A 229 10.39 -7.92 -7.23
N PHE A 230 9.16 -7.55 -7.62
CA PHE A 230 7.97 -7.94 -6.87
C PHE A 230 7.69 -9.44 -6.92
N SER A 231 8.10 -10.16 -7.96
CA SER A 231 7.96 -11.62 -8.05
C SER A 231 8.64 -12.32 -6.88
N THR A 232 9.89 -11.97 -6.61
CA THR A 232 10.67 -12.53 -5.48
C THR A 232 10.03 -12.20 -4.13
N ILE A 233 9.57 -10.96 -3.97
CA ILE A 233 8.91 -10.50 -2.73
C ILE A 233 7.59 -11.22 -2.51
N TYR A 234 6.82 -11.42 -3.57
CA TYR A 234 5.53 -12.10 -3.51
C TYR A 234 5.68 -13.59 -3.16
N GLU A 235 6.61 -14.30 -3.79
CA GLU A 235 6.93 -15.69 -3.44
C GLU A 235 7.35 -15.81 -1.97
N LYS A 236 8.16 -14.87 -1.49
CA LYS A 236 8.61 -14.84 -0.10
C LYS A 236 7.46 -14.63 0.86
N TYR A 237 6.53 -13.74 0.54
CA TYR A 237 5.31 -13.55 1.29
C TYR A 237 4.48 -14.83 1.35
N LEU A 238 4.24 -15.47 0.20
CA LEU A 238 3.46 -16.71 0.10
C LEU A 238 4.07 -17.87 0.89
N SER A 239 5.39 -17.92 1.02
CA SER A 239 6.08 -18.96 1.81
C SER A 239 5.75 -18.90 3.31
N ILE A 240 5.39 -17.72 3.84
CA ILE A 240 5.07 -17.49 5.27
C ILE A 240 3.56 -17.36 5.48
N ASN A 241 2.88 -16.64 4.59
CA ASN A 241 1.43 -16.37 4.67
C ASN A 241 0.78 -16.64 3.30
N ARG A 242 0.41 -17.90 3.06
CA ARG A 242 -0.21 -18.32 1.81
C ARG A 242 -1.55 -17.63 1.61
N LEU A 243 -1.78 -17.11 0.41
CA LEU A 243 -3.07 -16.58 -0.02
C LEU A 243 -3.97 -17.70 -0.53
N SER A 244 -5.26 -17.57 -0.33
CA SER A 244 -6.26 -18.37 -1.02
C SER A 244 -6.40 -17.91 -2.47
N GLU A 245 -6.95 -18.74 -3.33
CA GLU A 245 -7.26 -18.39 -4.74
C GLU A 245 -8.09 -17.10 -4.85
N ILE A 246 -9.07 -16.94 -3.97
CA ILE A 246 -9.92 -15.74 -3.91
C ILE A 246 -9.12 -14.48 -3.58
N GLU A 247 -8.22 -14.56 -2.60
CA GLU A 247 -7.37 -13.43 -2.21
C GLU A 247 -6.34 -13.10 -3.29
N GLU A 248 -5.73 -14.11 -3.88
CA GLU A 248 -4.76 -13.94 -4.96
C GLU A 248 -5.41 -13.30 -6.19
N LYS A 249 -6.57 -13.80 -6.61
CA LYS A 249 -7.33 -13.24 -7.75
C LYS A 249 -7.72 -11.77 -7.47
N LEU A 250 -8.23 -11.47 -6.28
CA LEU A 250 -8.57 -10.09 -5.91
C LEU A 250 -7.32 -9.17 -5.87
N PHE A 251 -6.19 -9.67 -5.39
CA PHE A 251 -4.92 -8.95 -5.43
C PHE A 251 -4.52 -8.61 -6.87
N PHE A 252 -4.59 -9.58 -7.79
CA PHE A 252 -4.25 -9.38 -9.21
C PHE A 252 -5.17 -8.38 -9.90
N ILE A 253 -6.47 -8.43 -9.62
CA ILE A 253 -7.44 -7.43 -10.09
C ILE A 253 -7.04 -6.03 -9.62
N LEU A 254 -6.78 -5.87 -8.31
CA LEU A 254 -6.51 -4.55 -7.73
C LEU A 254 -5.21 -3.91 -8.23
N ILE A 255 -4.16 -4.69 -8.46
CA ILE A 255 -2.92 -4.16 -9.03
C ILE A 255 -3.02 -3.89 -10.54
N SER A 256 -3.93 -4.56 -11.25
CA SER A 256 -4.17 -4.32 -12.68
C SER A 256 -5.01 -3.08 -12.96
N LEU A 257 -5.66 -2.50 -11.94
CA LEU A 257 -6.34 -1.22 -12.06
C LEU A 257 -5.32 -0.11 -12.26
N VAL A 258 -5.24 0.39 -13.47
CA VAL A 258 -4.31 1.47 -13.84
C VAL A 258 -4.77 2.77 -13.16
N PRO A 259 -3.95 3.40 -12.29
CA PRO A 259 -4.32 4.64 -11.62
C PRO A 259 -4.51 5.78 -12.63
N GLU A 260 -5.23 6.83 -12.27
CA GLU A 260 -5.39 8.03 -13.11
C GLU A 260 -4.04 8.67 -13.48
N ILE A 261 -3.91 9.11 -14.73
CA ILE A 261 -2.76 9.86 -15.22
C ILE A 261 -3.07 11.34 -15.11
N GLU A 262 -2.32 12.07 -14.30
CA GLU A 262 -2.45 13.51 -14.23
C GLU A 262 -1.70 14.19 -15.40
N PHE A 263 -2.44 14.88 -16.25
CA PHE A 263 -1.90 15.78 -17.25
C PHE A 263 -1.89 17.21 -16.69
N THR A 264 -0.69 17.76 -16.49
CA THR A 264 -0.49 19.08 -15.92
C THR A 264 -0.13 20.10 -17.05
N ASN A 265 -0.12 21.39 -16.71
CA ASN A 265 0.37 22.42 -17.63
C ASN A 265 1.89 22.34 -17.86
N ASN A 266 2.62 21.55 -17.08
CA ASN A 266 4.04 21.28 -17.28
C ASN A 266 4.21 19.98 -18.09
N GLU A 267 4.57 20.12 -19.36
CA GLU A 267 4.72 18.99 -20.28
C GLU A 267 5.79 17.99 -19.85
N PHE A 268 6.87 18.46 -19.22
CA PHE A 268 7.91 17.57 -18.70
C PHE A 268 7.35 16.66 -17.60
N GLU A 269 6.61 17.20 -16.64
CA GLU A 269 5.97 16.42 -15.58
C GLU A 269 4.89 15.48 -16.14
N SER A 270 4.07 15.94 -17.08
CA SER A 270 3.08 15.11 -17.76
C SER A 270 3.72 13.92 -18.50
N THR A 271 4.82 14.17 -19.22
CA THR A 271 5.57 13.11 -19.91
C THR A 271 6.18 12.12 -18.92
N LYS A 272 6.73 12.59 -17.81
CA LYS A 272 7.27 11.74 -16.74
C LYS A 272 6.18 10.89 -16.09
N ASN A 273 5.02 11.47 -15.79
CA ASN A 273 3.87 10.74 -15.24
C ASN A 273 3.38 9.68 -16.22
N MET A 274 3.26 10.01 -17.51
CA MET A 274 2.87 9.05 -18.54
C MET A 274 3.84 7.88 -18.65
N ARG A 275 5.16 8.13 -18.60
CA ARG A 275 6.17 7.06 -18.59
C ARG A 275 6.04 6.15 -17.39
N LYS A 276 5.90 6.71 -16.19
CA LYS A 276 5.68 5.92 -14.98
C LYS A 276 4.45 5.02 -15.09
N HIS A 277 3.38 5.50 -15.71
CA HIS A 277 2.17 4.72 -15.95
C HIS A 277 2.40 3.54 -16.90
N LEU A 278 3.09 3.78 -18.00
CA LEU A 278 3.44 2.71 -18.94
C LEU A 278 4.35 1.66 -18.31
N ASP A 279 5.30 2.10 -17.50
CA ASP A 279 6.18 1.21 -16.77
C ASP A 279 5.42 0.40 -15.71
N TYR A 280 4.42 1.02 -15.06
CA TYR A 280 3.52 0.32 -14.14
C TYR A 280 2.76 -0.81 -14.85
N ILE A 281 2.12 -0.51 -15.97
CA ILE A 281 1.39 -1.49 -16.77
C ILE A 281 2.32 -2.63 -17.20
N PHE A 282 3.49 -2.29 -17.76
CA PHE A 282 4.46 -3.29 -18.22
C PHE A 282 4.94 -4.20 -17.10
N LYS A 283 5.29 -3.64 -15.94
CA LYS A 283 5.73 -4.45 -14.78
C LYS A 283 4.60 -5.31 -14.24
N THR A 284 3.36 -4.81 -14.22
CA THR A 284 2.19 -5.58 -13.79
C THR A 284 1.92 -6.75 -14.75
N GLU A 285 1.91 -6.51 -16.05
CA GLU A 285 1.77 -7.57 -17.07
C GLU A 285 2.86 -8.63 -16.93
N LYS A 286 4.11 -8.21 -16.81
CA LYS A 286 5.26 -9.12 -16.60
C LYS A 286 5.11 -9.97 -15.33
N PHE A 287 4.66 -9.37 -14.23
CA PHE A 287 4.44 -10.05 -12.97
C PHE A 287 3.30 -11.09 -13.07
N LEU A 288 2.20 -10.73 -13.74
CA LEU A 288 1.02 -11.59 -13.83
C LEU A 288 1.14 -12.70 -14.89
N ALA A 289 1.96 -12.51 -15.91
CA ALA A 289 2.08 -13.45 -17.03
C ALA A 289 2.25 -14.92 -16.62
N PRO A 290 3.10 -15.31 -15.64
CA PRO A 290 3.25 -16.70 -15.22
C PRO A 290 1.97 -17.33 -14.66
N TYR A 291 1.12 -16.54 -14.01
CA TYR A 291 -0.11 -17.02 -13.35
C TYR A 291 -1.27 -17.23 -14.33
N TYR A 292 -1.20 -16.66 -15.53
CA TYR A 292 -2.23 -16.77 -16.56
C TYR A 292 -1.78 -17.58 -17.78
N SER A 293 -0.46 -17.73 -18.00
CA SER A 293 0.07 -18.57 -19.09
C SER A 293 -0.06 -20.06 -18.79
N ALA A 294 0.05 -20.46 -17.51
CA ALA A 294 -0.08 -21.86 -17.09
C ALA A 294 -1.49 -22.42 -17.32
N ASN A 295 -2.53 -21.58 -17.29
CA ASN A 295 -3.91 -22.00 -17.53
C ASN A 295 -4.26 -22.13 -19.03
N ALA A 296 -3.39 -21.66 -19.93
CA ALA A 296 -3.61 -21.75 -21.38
C ALA A 296 -3.05 -23.03 -22.00
N GLU A 297 -2.27 -23.83 -21.27
CA GLU A 297 -1.73 -25.11 -21.73
C GLU A 297 -2.60 -26.31 -21.30
N ASP A 298 -3.60 -26.10 -20.42
CA ASP A 298 -4.51 -27.16 -19.92
C ASP A 298 -5.90 -27.09 -20.58
N GLU A 299 -6.17 -26.23 -21.55
CA GLU A 299 -7.36 -26.19 -22.41
C GLU A 299 -7.01 -26.70 -23.85
#